data_ace43cbe374969439ba42cc842fcf5e7
#
_entry.id   ace43cbe374969439ba42cc842fcf5e7
#
_cell.length_a   1.000
_cell.length_b   1.000
_cell.length_c   1.000
_cell.angle_alpha   90.00
_cell.angle_beta   90.00
_cell.angle_gamma   90.00
#
_symmetry.space_group_name_H-M   'P 1'
#
loop_
_entity.id
_entity.type
_entity.pdbx_description
1 polymer ?
#
loop_
_entity_poly.entity_id
_entity_poly.type
_entity_poly.pdbx_seq_one_letter_code
_entity_poly.pdbx_strand_id
1 'polypeptide(L)'
;MKRPLPVALVIALAARALPVLFGYEHYGDAPVRIELAQRWAQAPHLWHGYLETYQYGPLHLTLVGGLVRLLGDRVVAARLLSLASGLVGVWLLYRVAERERGREAGFWAAFGLALSPLHIQASATGASEALFLALLLGALLLALREKALLSAVLLGAAGLVRYDGWMYVPLFGALLLVRTRDVPRALGYCAVAAAPALFWLWVNTRWTGDPVAPLHHIDRDHAMLARMALDSSGPVRARLEGLLYWPAAVCIVATPVLGLFALWGSARAAWRRETGWELVAIAWLPAAWFTFRAAALLDFRPMARFTLVAAALSLVFAHDAMALLRGPLRALSAAAAAATPLVLAALCWNRTGAAAEWARPLAPIGSLPPGIAEAAHWLAANTAPSEAILLDGSPYYLDITLAFAASLPEERWIRVSWKEDFEERLARHTPAFAVLIVRGPLGDFTRDRFDFRGLRFCAAQRYTSATVYRSCPPSPTSP
;
A
#
# COMPACT_ATOMS: atom_id res chain seq x y z
N MET A 1 18.75 -6.05 -26.84
CA MET A 1 17.32 -6.46 -27.11
C MET A 1 16.68 -5.49 -28.08
N LYS A 2 16.02 -5.96 -29.17
CA LYS A 2 15.37 -5.07 -30.17
C LYS A 2 14.10 -4.38 -29.62
N ARG A 3 13.38 -4.99 -28.66
CA ARG A 3 12.12 -4.47 -28.07
C ARG A 3 12.05 -4.70 -26.55
N PRO A 4 12.84 -3.96 -25.75
CA PRO A 4 12.94 -4.24 -24.31
C PRO A 4 11.68 -3.85 -23.52
N LEU A 5 10.97 -2.78 -23.88
CA LEU A 5 9.77 -2.32 -23.18
C LEU A 5 8.59 -3.30 -23.24
N PRO A 6 8.18 -3.84 -24.42
CA PRO A 6 7.12 -4.85 -24.46
C PRO A 6 7.41 -6.06 -23.59
N VAL A 7 8.67 -6.52 -23.54
CA VAL A 7 9.09 -7.65 -22.69
C VAL A 7 8.87 -7.32 -21.21
N ALA A 8 9.29 -6.12 -20.76
CA ALA A 8 9.08 -5.70 -19.37
C ALA A 8 7.59 -5.61 -19.01
N LEU A 9 6.74 -5.13 -19.92
CA LEU A 9 5.29 -5.04 -19.71
C LEU A 9 4.61 -6.42 -19.67
N VAL A 10 5.02 -7.36 -20.53
CA VAL A 10 4.52 -8.74 -20.48
C VAL A 10 4.90 -9.41 -19.16
N ILE A 11 6.14 -9.25 -18.70
CA ILE A 11 6.58 -9.74 -17.38
C ILE A 11 5.75 -9.09 -16.26
N ALA A 12 5.54 -7.78 -16.34
CA ALA A 12 4.75 -7.06 -15.34
C ALA A 12 3.30 -7.57 -15.27
N LEU A 13 2.66 -7.80 -16.42
CA LEU A 13 1.30 -8.34 -16.48
C LEU A 13 1.26 -9.78 -15.94
N ALA A 14 2.18 -10.64 -16.40
CA ALA A 14 2.24 -12.04 -15.95
C ALA A 14 2.44 -12.16 -14.43
N ALA A 15 3.33 -11.35 -13.84
CA ALA A 15 3.58 -11.35 -12.41
C ALA A 15 2.35 -10.91 -11.56
N ARG A 16 1.41 -10.18 -12.15
CA ARG A 16 0.19 -9.69 -11.49
C ARG A 16 -1.05 -10.53 -11.76
N ALA A 17 -1.01 -11.35 -12.80
CA ALA A 17 -2.19 -12.12 -13.25
C ALA A 17 -2.76 -13.02 -12.14
N LEU A 18 -1.92 -13.85 -11.51
CA LEU A 18 -2.38 -14.75 -10.45
C LEU A 18 -2.89 -14.00 -9.20
N PRO A 19 -2.16 -13.01 -8.64
CA PRO A 19 -2.66 -12.25 -7.50
C PRO A 19 -3.96 -11.48 -7.80
N VAL A 20 -4.12 -10.94 -9.00
CA VAL A 20 -5.34 -10.21 -9.40
C VAL A 20 -6.53 -11.15 -9.52
N LEU A 21 -6.33 -12.35 -10.07
CA LEU A 21 -7.42 -13.29 -10.33
C LEU A 21 -7.80 -14.11 -9.09
N PHE A 22 -6.84 -14.52 -8.28
CA PHE A 22 -7.03 -15.50 -7.21
C PHE A 22 -6.58 -15.01 -5.82
N GLY A 23 -5.98 -13.84 -5.72
CA GLY A 23 -5.52 -13.30 -4.44
C GLY A 23 -6.66 -12.68 -3.63
N TYR A 24 -6.41 -12.50 -2.33
CA TYR A 24 -7.30 -11.81 -1.41
C TYR A 24 -6.89 -10.35 -1.21
N GLU A 25 -7.84 -9.51 -0.79
CA GLU A 25 -7.60 -8.11 -0.44
C GLU A 25 -6.96 -8.02 0.95
N HIS A 26 -5.67 -8.26 1.03
CA HIS A 26 -4.92 -8.21 2.28
C HIS A 26 -3.55 -7.56 2.09
N TYR A 27 -3.56 -6.25 1.86
CA TYR A 27 -2.36 -5.44 1.75
C TYR A 27 -2.60 -4.03 2.31
N GLY A 28 -1.94 -3.70 3.40
CA GLY A 28 -2.05 -2.38 4.03
C GLY A 28 -3.49 -1.94 4.23
N ASP A 29 -3.83 -0.77 3.71
CA ASP A 29 -5.16 -0.17 3.83
C ASP A 29 -6.10 -0.54 2.66
N ALA A 30 -5.73 -1.46 1.77
CA ALA A 30 -6.53 -1.82 0.61
C ALA A 30 -7.97 -2.23 0.97
N PRO A 31 -8.21 -3.10 1.97
CA PRO A 31 -9.57 -3.50 2.31
C PRO A 31 -10.45 -2.32 2.73
N VAL A 32 -9.95 -1.45 3.61
CA VAL A 32 -10.73 -0.30 4.08
C VAL A 32 -10.95 0.73 2.98
N ARG A 33 -9.99 0.93 2.08
CA ARG A 33 -10.16 1.83 0.93
C ARG A 33 -11.25 1.37 -0.02
N ILE A 34 -11.36 0.07 -0.26
CA ILE A 34 -12.44 -0.52 -1.09
C ILE A 34 -13.80 -0.28 -0.41
N GLU A 35 -13.89 -0.51 0.89
CA GLU A 35 -15.11 -0.28 1.65
C GLU A 35 -15.57 1.18 1.58
N LEU A 36 -14.65 2.11 1.80
CA LEU A 36 -14.93 3.54 1.72
C LEU A 36 -15.33 3.99 0.31
N ALA A 37 -14.68 3.43 -0.71
CA ALA A 37 -15.04 3.70 -2.10
C ALA A 37 -16.44 3.16 -2.42
N GLN A 38 -16.85 2.03 -1.87
CA GLN A 38 -18.21 1.50 -1.98
C GLN A 38 -19.23 2.45 -1.33
N ARG A 39 -18.96 2.94 -0.11
CA ARG A 39 -19.82 3.92 0.58
C ARG A 39 -19.93 5.22 -0.22
N TRP A 40 -18.81 5.72 -0.73
CA TRP A 40 -18.81 6.88 -1.63
C TRP A 40 -19.65 6.62 -2.89
N ALA A 41 -19.58 5.44 -3.48
CA ALA A 41 -20.34 5.08 -4.67
C ALA A 41 -21.86 5.10 -4.41
N GLN A 42 -22.29 4.72 -3.20
CA GLN A 42 -23.70 4.74 -2.79
C GLN A 42 -24.20 6.17 -2.57
N ALA A 43 -23.41 7.03 -1.96
CA ALA A 43 -23.75 8.43 -1.65
C ALA A 43 -22.57 9.37 -1.97
N PRO A 44 -22.34 9.69 -3.27
CA PRO A 44 -21.21 10.55 -3.67
C PRO A 44 -21.34 11.96 -3.10
N HIS A 45 -20.27 12.39 -2.44
CA HIS A 45 -20.18 13.74 -1.89
C HIS A 45 -18.72 14.22 -1.87
N LEU A 46 -18.50 15.47 -2.22
CA LEU A 46 -17.17 16.06 -2.28
C LEU A 46 -16.63 16.45 -0.91
N TRP A 47 -17.52 16.69 0.03
CA TRP A 47 -17.24 17.42 1.28
C TRP A 47 -17.28 16.56 2.53
N HIS A 48 -17.84 15.37 2.48
CA HIS A 48 -17.81 14.47 3.61
C HIS A 48 -16.46 13.76 3.63
N GLY A 49 -15.56 14.28 4.48
CA GLY A 49 -14.56 13.41 5.02
C GLY A 49 -15.29 12.22 5.61
N TYR A 50 -14.89 11.05 5.25
CA TYR A 50 -15.32 9.86 5.96
C TYR A 50 -14.85 10.02 7.39
N LEU A 51 -15.76 10.27 8.33
CA LEU A 51 -15.48 10.76 9.68
C LEU A 51 -14.37 10.01 10.42
N GLU A 52 -14.15 8.72 10.07
CA GLU A 52 -13.09 7.91 10.64
C GLU A 52 -11.90 7.70 9.71
N THR A 53 -11.92 8.23 8.46
CA THR A 53 -10.98 7.82 7.42
C THR A 53 -10.53 8.93 6.49
N TYR A 54 -10.76 10.19 6.85
CA TYR A 54 -10.16 11.35 6.18
C TYR A 54 -8.62 11.33 6.21
N GLN A 55 -8.02 10.39 6.93
CA GLN A 55 -6.60 10.07 6.85
C GLN A 55 -6.15 9.62 5.44
N TYR A 56 -7.07 9.28 4.55
CA TYR A 56 -6.76 8.92 3.17
C TYR A 56 -7.03 10.08 2.22
N GLY A 57 -6.12 10.25 1.24
CA GLY A 57 -6.35 11.23 0.19
C GLY A 57 -7.61 10.92 -0.63
N PRO A 58 -8.39 11.92 -1.05
CA PRO A 58 -9.71 11.74 -1.64
C PRO A 58 -9.69 11.12 -3.04
N LEU A 59 -8.64 11.38 -3.83
CA LEU A 59 -8.65 11.05 -5.27
C LEU A 59 -8.73 9.54 -5.53
N HIS A 60 -8.00 8.73 -4.76
CA HIS A 60 -8.06 7.27 -4.92
C HIS A 60 -9.47 6.73 -4.64
N LEU A 61 -10.09 7.18 -3.54
CA LEU A 61 -11.42 6.74 -3.13
C LEU A 61 -12.49 7.11 -4.15
N THR A 62 -12.44 8.34 -4.68
CA THR A 62 -13.40 8.80 -5.70
C THR A 62 -13.23 8.08 -7.03
N LEU A 63 -12.00 7.79 -7.45
CA LEU A 63 -11.75 7.03 -8.69
C LEU A 63 -12.24 5.58 -8.56
N VAL A 64 -11.92 4.90 -7.45
CA VAL A 64 -12.44 3.55 -7.20
C VAL A 64 -13.96 3.58 -7.09
N GLY A 65 -14.54 4.51 -6.33
CA GLY A 65 -15.99 4.66 -6.18
C GLY A 65 -16.71 4.93 -7.50
N GLY A 66 -16.11 5.75 -8.37
CA GLY A 66 -16.62 5.95 -9.75
C GLY A 66 -16.62 4.67 -10.56
N LEU A 67 -15.55 3.88 -10.49
CA LEU A 67 -15.48 2.58 -11.14
C LEU A 67 -16.47 1.56 -10.54
N VAL A 68 -16.69 1.58 -9.23
CA VAL A 68 -17.72 0.75 -8.57
C VAL A 68 -19.10 1.05 -9.14
N ARG A 69 -19.44 2.32 -9.36
CA ARG A 69 -20.73 2.69 -9.99
C ARG A 69 -20.86 2.21 -11.43
N LEU A 70 -19.75 2.10 -12.15
CA LEU A 70 -19.75 1.64 -13.54
C LEU A 70 -19.78 0.12 -13.66
N LEU A 71 -19.06 -0.59 -12.78
CA LEU A 71 -18.84 -2.03 -12.89
C LEU A 71 -19.71 -2.87 -11.95
N GLY A 72 -20.28 -2.26 -10.90
CA GLY A 72 -21.09 -2.94 -9.89
C GLY A 72 -20.30 -3.73 -8.85
N ASP A 73 -19.02 -4.05 -9.08
CA ASP A 73 -18.18 -4.83 -8.17
C ASP A 73 -17.04 -3.98 -7.61
N ARG A 74 -16.99 -3.84 -6.29
CA ARG A 74 -16.03 -3.00 -5.57
C ARG A 74 -14.60 -3.54 -5.61
N VAL A 75 -14.43 -4.87 -5.56
CA VAL A 75 -13.12 -5.51 -5.56
C VAL A 75 -12.52 -5.46 -6.96
N VAL A 76 -13.32 -5.82 -7.98
CA VAL A 76 -12.92 -5.75 -9.39
C VAL A 76 -12.55 -4.31 -9.77
N ALA A 77 -13.38 -3.32 -9.40
CA ALA A 77 -13.13 -1.91 -9.67
C ALA A 77 -11.78 -1.43 -9.12
N ALA A 78 -11.51 -1.75 -7.85
CA ALA A 78 -10.27 -1.38 -7.18
C ALA A 78 -9.04 -2.06 -7.80
N ARG A 79 -9.13 -3.37 -8.08
CA ARG A 79 -8.05 -4.13 -8.73
C ARG A 79 -7.74 -3.64 -10.13
N LEU A 80 -8.75 -3.32 -10.92
CA LEU A 80 -8.54 -2.79 -12.28
C LEU A 80 -7.80 -1.45 -12.27
N LEU A 81 -8.18 -0.53 -11.37
CA LEU A 81 -7.45 0.74 -11.21
C LEU A 81 -6.00 0.50 -10.81
N SER A 82 -5.78 -0.36 -9.84
CA SER A 82 -4.43 -0.66 -9.34
C SER A 82 -3.57 -1.37 -10.38
N LEU A 83 -4.13 -2.35 -11.11
CA LEU A 83 -3.43 -3.07 -12.19
C LEU A 83 -3.03 -2.12 -13.32
N ALA A 84 -3.98 -1.31 -13.80
CA ALA A 84 -3.71 -0.33 -14.85
C ALA A 84 -2.61 0.65 -14.40
N SER A 85 -2.72 1.18 -13.17
CA SER A 85 -1.73 2.08 -12.58
C SER A 85 -0.37 1.41 -12.44
N GLY A 86 -0.32 0.15 -12.03
CA GLY A 86 0.91 -0.61 -11.90
C GLY A 86 1.62 -0.82 -13.23
N LEU A 87 0.90 -1.18 -14.30
CA LEU A 87 1.46 -1.33 -15.64
C LEU A 87 1.95 0.01 -16.21
N VAL A 88 1.16 1.08 -16.01
CA VAL A 88 1.56 2.45 -16.37
C VAL A 88 2.79 2.88 -15.58
N GLY A 89 2.90 2.56 -14.29
CA GLY A 89 4.09 2.82 -13.47
C GLY A 89 5.35 2.17 -14.03
N VAL A 90 5.28 0.89 -14.44
CA VAL A 90 6.39 0.17 -15.08
C VAL A 90 6.79 0.82 -16.41
N TRP A 91 5.81 1.19 -17.23
CA TRP A 91 6.06 1.90 -18.48
C TRP A 91 6.71 3.26 -18.26
N LEU A 92 6.22 4.04 -17.30
CA LEU A 92 6.74 5.37 -16.98
C LEU A 92 8.17 5.29 -16.44
N LEU A 93 8.46 4.33 -15.55
CA LEU A 93 9.81 4.14 -15.03
C LEU A 93 10.79 3.76 -16.16
N TYR A 94 10.37 2.88 -17.09
CA TYR A 94 11.15 2.60 -18.29
C TYR A 94 11.50 3.91 -19.03
N ARG A 95 10.49 4.78 -19.28
CA ARG A 95 10.67 6.01 -20.05
C ARG A 95 11.54 7.04 -19.33
N VAL A 96 11.43 7.13 -18.01
CA VAL A 96 12.31 7.98 -17.18
C VAL A 96 13.75 7.50 -17.26
N ALA A 97 13.98 6.19 -17.02
CA ALA A 97 15.32 5.62 -17.06
C ALA A 97 15.94 5.61 -18.46
N GLU A 98 15.14 5.31 -19.50
CA GLU A 98 15.58 5.39 -20.91
C GLU A 98 16.04 6.80 -21.27
N ARG A 99 15.33 7.83 -20.83
CA ARG A 99 15.66 9.21 -21.08
C ARG A 99 16.96 9.65 -20.41
N GLU A 100 17.15 9.28 -19.16
CA GLU A 100 18.28 9.72 -18.34
C GLU A 100 19.54 8.88 -18.55
N ARG A 101 19.38 7.56 -18.81
CA ARG A 101 20.46 6.57 -18.80
C ARG A 101 20.46 5.60 -19.99
N GLY A 102 19.54 5.77 -20.94
CA GLY A 102 19.46 4.95 -22.14
C GLY A 102 18.61 3.67 -21.98
N ARG A 103 18.42 2.96 -23.09
CA ARG A 103 17.47 1.85 -23.21
C ARG A 103 17.74 0.67 -22.29
N GLU A 104 19.00 0.33 -22.04
CA GLU A 104 19.34 -0.79 -21.16
C GLU A 104 19.01 -0.47 -19.70
N ALA A 105 19.31 0.75 -19.26
CA ALA A 105 18.88 1.23 -17.94
C ALA A 105 17.35 1.24 -17.84
N GLY A 106 16.65 1.66 -18.89
CA GLY A 106 15.19 1.61 -18.98
C GLY A 106 14.65 0.19 -18.77
N PHE A 107 15.25 -0.80 -19.43
CA PHE A 107 14.86 -2.20 -19.27
C PHE A 107 15.05 -2.70 -17.84
N TRP A 108 16.24 -2.53 -17.27
CA TRP A 108 16.53 -3.03 -15.93
C TRP A 108 15.72 -2.33 -14.84
N ALA A 109 15.46 -1.04 -14.98
CA ALA A 109 14.58 -0.31 -14.06
C ALA A 109 13.13 -0.83 -14.14
N ALA A 110 12.58 -0.98 -15.34
CA ALA A 110 11.25 -1.53 -15.56
C ALA A 110 11.14 -2.98 -15.12
N PHE A 111 12.14 -3.81 -15.39
CA PHE A 111 12.22 -5.21 -14.98
C PHE A 111 12.22 -5.33 -13.43
N GLY A 112 13.03 -4.53 -12.74
CA GLY A 112 13.07 -4.50 -11.29
C GLY A 112 11.72 -4.09 -10.68
N LEU A 113 11.06 -3.07 -11.22
CA LEU A 113 9.74 -2.64 -10.75
C LEU A 113 8.64 -3.66 -11.11
N ALA A 114 8.72 -4.29 -12.30
CA ALA A 114 7.78 -5.31 -12.75
C ALA A 114 7.75 -6.51 -11.79
N LEU A 115 8.91 -6.89 -11.26
CA LEU A 115 9.09 -8.02 -10.35
C LEU A 115 9.26 -7.62 -8.88
N SER A 116 9.12 -6.33 -8.55
CA SER A 116 9.08 -5.85 -7.16
C SER A 116 7.88 -6.44 -6.42
N PRO A 117 8.09 -7.26 -5.37
CA PRO A 117 6.99 -7.88 -4.65
C PRO A 117 6.00 -6.85 -4.07
N LEU A 118 6.53 -5.76 -3.54
CA LEU A 118 5.72 -4.68 -2.99
C LEU A 118 4.86 -4.00 -4.06
N HIS A 119 5.45 -3.73 -5.23
CA HIS A 119 4.71 -3.11 -6.34
C HIS A 119 3.69 -4.08 -6.97
N ILE A 120 3.98 -5.38 -6.99
CA ILE A 120 3.01 -6.40 -7.40
C ILE A 120 1.81 -6.40 -6.44
N GLN A 121 2.05 -6.42 -5.12
CA GLN A 121 0.98 -6.35 -4.11
C GLN A 121 0.13 -5.09 -4.28
N ALA A 122 0.78 -3.93 -4.37
CA ALA A 122 0.10 -2.64 -4.55
C ALA A 122 -0.69 -2.56 -5.87
N SER A 123 -0.29 -3.32 -6.91
CA SER A 123 -0.94 -3.34 -8.22
C SER A 123 -2.00 -4.44 -8.37
N ALA A 124 -2.08 -5.37 -7.41
CA ALA A 124 -3.00 -6.51 -7.45
C ALA A 124 -4.14 -6.41 -6.43
N THR A 125 -4.10 -5.40 -5.57
CA THR A 125 -5.10 -5.13 -4.52
C THR A 125 -5.66 -3.72 -4.67
N GLY A 126 -6.68 -3.35 -3.89
CA GLY A 126 -7.26 -2.00 -3.87
C GLY A 126 -6.37 -0.92 -3.22
N ALA A 127 -5.06 -1.08 -3.27
CA ALA A 127 -4.09 -0.17 -2.68
C ALA A 127 -3.87 1.09 -3.53
N SER A 128 -3.48 2.18 -2.88
CA SER A 128 -3.25 3.48 -3.53
C SER A 128 -1.85 3.69 -4.07
N GLU A 129 -0.88 2.87 -3.65
CA GLU A 129 0.54 3.05 -3.92
C GLU A 129 0.88 2.95 -5.41
N ALA A 130 0.22 2.06 -6.15
CA ALA A 130 0.44 1.92 -7.59
C ALA A 130 0.00 3.17 -8.36
N LEU A 131 -1.18 3.73 -8.03
CA LEU A 131 -1.67 4.97 -8.63
C LEU A 131 -0.78 6.16 -8.25
N PHE A 132 -0.40 6.27 -6.99
CA PHE A 132 0.51 7.31 -6.52
C PHE A 132 1.84 7.31 -7.27
N LEU A 133 2.50 6.14 -7.37
CA LEU A 133 3.76 5.99 -8.09
C LEU A 133 3.61 6.34 -9.58
N ALA A 134 2.53 5.88 -10.22
CA ALA A 134 2.27 6.19 -11.64
C ALA A 134 2.11 7.70 -11.87
N LEU A 135 1.34 8.40 -11.03
CA LEU A 135 1.18 9.84 -11.12
C LEU A 135 2.49 10.59 -10.89
N LEU A 136 3.27 10.18 -9.89
CA LEU A 136 4.57 10.78 -9.57
C LEU A 136 5.59 10.57 -10.70
N LEU A 137 5.70 9.35 -11.25
CA LEU A 137 6.57 9.06 -12.38
C LEU A 137 6.11 9.77 -13.66
N GLY A 138 4.79 9.90 -13.86
CA GLY A 138 4.21 10.69 -14.95
C GLY A 138 4.56 12.16 -14.83
N ALA A 139 4.41 12.74 -13.64
CA ALA A 139 4.84 14.11 -13.36
C ALA A 139 6.33 14.27 -13.62
N LEU A 140 7.17 13.34 -13.15
CA LEU A 140 8.61 13.37 -13.38
C LEU A 140 8.95 13.33 -14.88
N LEU A 141 8.38 12.41 -15.64
CA LEU A 141 8.63 12.31 -17.08
C LEU A 141 8.22 13.61 -17.82
N LEU A 142 7.11 14.23 -17.41
CA LEU A 142 6.65 15.50 -17.99
C LEU A 142 7.57 16.66 -17.60
N ALA A 143 8.04 16.73 -16.36
CA ALA A 143 9.04 17.70 -15.93
C ALA A 143 10.33 17.59 -16.75
N LEU A 144 10.82 16.35 -16.91
CA LEU A 144 11.98 16.05 -17.74
C LEU A 144 11.79 16.39 -19.22
N ARG A 145 10.55 16.46 -19.71
CA ARG A 145 10.15 16.90 -21.06
C ARG A 145 9.78 18.37 -21.14
N GLU A 146 10.08 19.14 -20.10
CA GLU A 146 9.79 20.58 -19.99
C GLU A 146 8.30 20.97 -20.04
N LYS A 147 7.40 19.99 -19.87
CA LYS A 147 5.95 20.19 -19.78
C LYS A 147 5.52 20.50 -18.34
N ALA A 148 6.03 21.63 -17.81
CA ALA A 148 5.93 21.97 -16.40
C ALA A 148 4.49 22.01 -15.88
N LEU A 149 3.54 22.63 -16.60
CA LEU A 149 2.14 22.72 -16.15
C LEU A 149 1.48 21.35 -15.99
N LEU A 150 1.59 20.46 -16.98
CA LEU A 150 1.02 19.11 -16.90
C LEU A 150 1.70 18.27 -15.80
N SER A 151 3.02 18.46 -15.63
CA SER A 151 3.76 17.84 -14.53
C SER A 151 3.21 18.30 -13.17
N ALA A 152 3.01 19.60 -12.97
CA ALA A 152 2.48 20.16 -11.73
C ALA A 152 1.07 19.63 -11.41
N VAL A 153 0.21 19.53 -12.42
CA VAL A 153 -1.15 18.98 -12.26
C VAL A 153 -1.10 17.52 -11.84
N LEU A 154 -0.26 16.68 -12.47
CA LEU A 154 -0.12 15.27 -12.07
C LEU A 154 0.49 15.12 -10.67
N LEU A 155 1.44 15.97 -10.29
CA LEU A 155 2.02 15.95 -8.96
C LEU A 155 0.99 16.36 -7.89
N GLY A 156 0.19 17.38 -8.17
CA GLY A 156 -0.92 17.77 -7.30
C GLY A 156 -1.95 16.65 -7.14
N ALA A 157 -2.28 15.94 -8.24
CA ALA A 157 -3.13 14.76 -8.20
C ALA A 157 -2.51 13.62 -7.36
N ALA A 158 -1.19 13.38 -7.46
CA ALA A 158 -0.49 12.43 -6.61
C ALA A 158 -0.62 12.79 -5.12
N GLY A 159 -0.53 14.08 -4.78
CA GLY A 159 -0.75 14.58 -3.41
C GLY A 159 -2.18 14.38 -2.89
N LEU A 160 -3.18 14.31 -3.77
CA LEU A 160 -4.56 13.93 -3.41
C LEU A 160 -4.78 12.42 -3.31
N VAL A 161 -3.87 11.60 -3.82
CA VAL A 161 -3.87 10.14 -3.59
C VAL A 161 -3.23 9.79 -2.26
N ARG A 162 -2.08 10.44 -1.95
CA ARG A 162 -1.32 10.21 -0.71
C ARG A 162 -0.67 11.50 -0.24
N TYR A 163 -0.75 11.77 1.05
CA TYR A 163 -0.22 13.01 1.63
C TYR A 163 1.31 13.12 1.58
N ASP A 164 2.03 12.00 1.58
CA ASP A 164 3.47 11.99 1.33
C ASP A 164 3.84 12.57 -0.04
N GLY A 165 2.91 12.62 -0.99
CA GLY A 165 3.03 13.33 -2.26
C GLY A 165 3.35 14.82 -2.13
N TRP A 166 2.90 15.47 -1.04
CA TRP A 166 3.17 16.90 -0.81
C TRP A 166 4.66 17.20 -0.62
N MET A 167 5.43 16.24 -0.08
CA MET A 167 6.88 16.38 0.07
C MET A 167 7.62 16.51 -1.27
N TYR A 168 7.03 16.01 -2.34
CA TYR A 168 7.64 16.06 -3.68
C TYR A 168 7.44 17.39 -4.38
N VAL A 169 6.50 18.24 -3.93
CA VAL A 169 6.25 19.56 -4.55
C VAL A 169 7.51 20.43 -4.56
N PRO A 170 8.16 20.71 -3.40
CA PRO A 170 9.40 21.50 -3.39
C PRO A 170 10.57 20.78 -4.10
N LEU A 171 10.62 19.44 -4.09
CA LEU A 171 11.69 18.69 -4.76
C LEU A 171 11.61 18.80 -6.28
N PHE A 172 10.40 18.76 -6.85
CA PHE A 172 10.21 18.97 -8.29
C PHE A 172 10.40 20.43 -8.69
N GLY A 173 10.00 21.38 -7.84
CA GLY A 173 10.34 22.78 -8.01
C GLY A 173 11.86 23.01 -8.07
N ALA A 174 12.59 22.37 -7.15
CA ALA A 174 14.07 22.39 -7.14
C ALA A 174 14.68 21.72 -8.39
N LEU A 175 14.12 20.58 -8.83
CA LEU A 175 14.52 19.93 -10.09
C LEU A 175 14.41 20.90 -11.27
N LEU A 176 13.25 21.57 -11.41
CA LEU A 176 13.05 22.54 -12.48
C LEU A 176 14.03 23.72 -12.37
N LEU A 177 14.21 24.27 -11.16
CA LEU A 177 15.15 25.35 -10.91
C LEU A 177 16.58 24.98 -11.29
N VAL A 178 17.04 23.78 -10.90
CA VAL A 178 18.40 23.30 -11.24
C VAL A 178 18.58 23.18 -12.75
N ARG A 179 17.57 22.65 -13.45
CA ARG A 179 17.65 22.39 -14.91
C ARG A 179 17.40 23.60 -15.77
N THR A 180 16.54 24.53 -15.37
CA THR A 180 16.15 25.70 -16.22
C THR A 180 16.74 27.01 -15.77
N ARG A 181 17.16 27.10 -14.49
CA ARG A 181 17.60 28.35 -13.83
C ARG A 181 16.52 29.45 -13.81
N ASP A 182 15.27 29.08 -14.00
CA ASP A 182 14.11 29.98 -14.08
C ASP A 182 13.33 29.91 -12.75
N VAL A 183 13.56 30.87 -11.86
CA VAL A 183 12.94 30.98 -10.54
C VAL A 183 11.41 31.18 -10.64
N PRO A 184 10.89 32.15 -11.45
CA PRO A 184 9.46 32.33 -11.65
C PRO A 184 8.76 31.05 -12.11
N ARG A 185 9.35 30.31 -13.04
CA ARG A 185 8.82 29.03 -13.52
C ARG A 185 8.77 27.96 -12.42
N ALA A 186 9.82 27.85 -11.61
CA ALA A 186 9.86 26.92 -10.49
C ALA A 186 8.82 27.24 -9.40
N LEU A 187 8.67 28.53 -9.04
CA LEU A 187 7.65 28.99 -8.09
C LEU A 187 6.23 28.78 -8.64
N GLY A 188 5.98 29.14 -9.90
CA GLY A 188 4.68 28.87 -10.56
C GLY A 188 4.34 27.40 -10.60
N TYR A 189 5.33 26.53 -10.84
CA TYR A 189 5.18 25.08 -10.75
C TYR A 189 4.73 24.63 -9.34
N CYS A 190 5.45 25.08 -8.31
CA CYS A 190 5.11 24.75 -6.92
C CYS A 190 3.70 25.23 -6.56
N ALA A 191 3.31 26.43 -6.98
CA ALA A 191 1.97 26.98 -6.72
C ALA A 191 0.88 26.11 -7.36
N VAL A 192 1.03 25.71 -8.63
CA VAL A 192 0.06 24.85 -9.31
C VAL A 192 0.02 23.45 -8.67
N ALA A 193 1.18 22.85 -8.35
CA ALA A 193 1.24 21.53 -7.76
C ALA A 193 0.71 21.50 -6.32
N ALA A 194 0.85 22.59 -5.56
CA ALA A 194 0.33 22.72 -4.20
C ALA A 194 -1.17 23.05 -4.14
N ALA A 195 -1.74 23.63 -5.21
CA ALA A 195 -3.13 24.08 -5.19
C ALA A 195 -4.14 22.99 -4.79
N PRO A 196 -4.08 21.72 -5.27
CA PRO A 196 -4.97 20.66 -4.82
C PRO A 196 -4.80 20.33 -3.33
N ALA A 197 -3.56 20.37 -2.81
CA ALA A 197 -3.30 20.16 -1.38
C ALA A 197 -3.90 21.29 -0.54
N LEU A 198 -3.71 22.55 -0.94
CA LEU A 198 -4.29 23.72 -0.27
C LEU A 198 -5.82 23.67 -0.27
N PHE A 199 -6.41 23.29 -1.40
CA PHE A 199 -7.86 23.05 -1.48
C PHE A 199 -8.30 21.97 -0.48
N TRP A 200 -7.57 20.86 -0.37
CA TRP A 200 -7.90 19.80 0.57
C TRP A 200 -7.71 20.20 2.02
N LEU A 201 -6.70 21.00 2.35
CA LEU A 201 -6.56 21.61 3.68
C LEU A 201 -7.75 22.51 4.03
N TRP A 202 -8.23 23.29 3.07
CA TRP A 202 -9.43 24.10 3.26
C TRP A 202 -10.68 23.23 3.47
N VAL A 203 -10.86 22.12 2.73
CA VAL A 203 -11.94 21.16 2.97
C VAL A 203 -11.88 20.60 4.40
N ASN A 204 -10.69 20.16 4.85
CA ASN A 204 -10.51 19.64 6.22
C ASN A 204 -10.87 20.70 7.27
N THR A 205 -10.45 21.96 7.08
CA THR A 205 -10.82 23.06 7.98
C THR A 205 -12.34 23.22 8.09
N ARG A 206 -13.06 23.11 6.97
CA ARG A 206 -14.52 23.23 6.94
C ARG A 206 -15.23 22.09 7.65
N TRP A 207 -14.63 20.89 7.63
CA TRP A 207 -15.19 19.68 8.23
C TRP A 207 -14.86 19.50 9.71
N THR A 208 -13.57 19.64 10.04
CA THR A 208 -13.03 19.25 11.34
C THR A 208 -12.62 20.44 12.18
N GLY A 209 -12.60 21.65 11.62
CA GLY A 209 -12.00 22.83 12.23
C GLY A 209 -10.46 22.85 12.17
N ASP A 210 -9.83 21.77 11.72
CA ASP A 210 -8.38 21.59 11.68
C ASP A 210 -7.92 21.25 10.24
N PRO A 211 -7.14 22.12 9.58
CA PRO A 211 -6.68 21.88 8.21
C PRO A 211 -5.82 20.61 8.06
N VAL A 212 -5.09 20.25 9.10
CA VAL A 212 -4.16 19.11 9.11
C VAL A 212 -4.65 17.92 9.93
N ALA A 213 -5.93 17.86 10.26
CA ALA A 213 -6.53 16.76 11.01
C ALA A 213 -6.14 15.35 10.50
N PRO A 214 -6.09 15.07 9.17
CA PRO A 214 -5.62 13.78 8.66
C PRO A 214 -4.18 13.47 9.04
N LEU A 215 -3.29 14.46 9.02
CA LEU A 215 -1.88 14.27 9.38
C LEU A 215 -1.72 14.01 10.87
N HIS A 216 -2.47 14.74 11.72
CA HIS A 216 -2.48 14.48 13.16
C HIS A 216 -2.97 13.07 13.51
N HIS A 217 -3.91 12.54 12.74
CA HIS A 217 -4.39 11.16 12.91
C HIS A 217 -3.31 10.15 12.52
N ILE A 218 -2.71 10.31 11.34
CA ILE A 218 -1.61 9.47 10.86
C ILE A 218 -0.42 9.51 11.82
N ASP A 219 -0.05 10.70 12.32
CA ASP A 219 1.07 10.86 13.24
C ASP A 219 0.82 10.16 14.58
N ARG A 220 -0.42 10.19 15.10
CA ARG A 220 -0.79 9.44 16.31
C ARG A 220 -0.66 7.94 16.12
N ASP A 221 -1.12 7.41 14.98
CA ASP A 221 -1.00 6.00 14.67
C ASP A 221 0.46 5.56 14.56
N HIS A 222 1.29 6.34 13.86
CA HIS A 222 2.72 6.07 13.75
C HIS A 222 3.45 6.17 15.09
N ALA A 223 3.10 7.15 15.93
CA ALA A 223 3.69 7.30 17.26
C ALA A 223 3.30 6.13 18.18
N MET A 224 2.05 5.66 18.10
CA MET A 224 1.60 4.46 18.83
C MET A 224 2.40 3.22 18.40
N LEU A 225 2.52 2.97 17.09
CA LEU A 225 3.28 1.84 16.56
C LEU A 225 4.78 1.93 16.89
N ALA A 226 5.34 3.14 16.91
CA ALA A 226 6.73 3.37 17.28
C ALA A 226 6.97 3.08 18.76
N ARG A 227 6.04 3.49 19.66
CA ARG A 227 6.10 3.17 21.09
C ARG A 227 6.04 1.66 21.33
N MET A 228 5.09 0.95 20.69
CA MET A 228 5.01 -0.52 20.79
C MET A 228 6.31 -1.22 20.36
N ALA A 229 6.98 -0.71 19.32
CA ALA A 229 8.26 -1.22 18.87
C ALA A 229 9.38 -0.89 19.88
N LEU A 230 9.39 0.33 20.45
CA LEU A 230 10.35 0.77 21.47
C LEU A 230 10.25 -0.09 22.73
N ASP A 231 9.02 -0.34 23.21
CA ASP A 231 8.76 -1.16 24.40
C ASP A 231 9.22 -2.61 24.21
N SER A 232 9.10 -3.14 22.98
CA SER A 232 9.48 -4.52 22.67
C SER A 232 10.97 -4.72 22.39
N SER A 233 11.67 -3.74 21.83
CA SER A 233 13.05 -3.90 21.35
C SER A 233 14.08 -3.02 22.05
N GLY A 234 13.64 -2.03 22.81
CA GLY A 234 14.48 -1.03 23.45
C GLY A 234 15.00 0.07 22.52
N PRO A 235 15.49 1.21 23.07
CA PRO A 235 15.77 2.41 22.29
C PRO A 235 16.95 2.27 21.32
N VAL A 236 17.99 1.55 21.70
CA VAL A 236 19.18 1.38 20.83
C VAL A 236 18.83 0.59 19.58
N ARG A 237 18.13 -0.54 19.75
CA ARG A 237 17.72 -1.38 18.64
C ARG A 237 16.71 -0.66 17.75
N ALA A 238 15.72 0.04 18.32
CA ALA A 238 14.73 0.82 17.57
C ALA A 238 15.42 1.90 16.70
N ARG A 239 16.44 2.60 17.22
CA ARG A 239 17.24 3.58 16.45
C ARG A 239 18.02 2.94 15.31
N LEU A 240 18.68 1.81 15.55
CA LEU A 240 19.43 1.08 14.53
C LEU A 240 18.49 0.54 13.43
N GLU A 241 17.36 -0.03 13.83
CA GLU A 241 16.32 -0.47 12.88
C GLU A 241 15.81 0.71 12.03
N GLY A 242 15.51 1.86 12.66
CA GLY A 242 15.08 3.06 11.95
C GLY A 242 16.12 3.60 10.97
N LEU A 243 17.40 3.60 11.35
CA LEU A 243 18.51 4.08 10.53
C LEU A 243 18.76 3.19 9.30
N LEU A 244 18.74 1.86 9.50
CA LEU A 244 19.08 0.90 8.45
C LEU A 244 17.89 0.46 7.61
N TYR A 245 16.67 0.82 8.02
CA TYR A 245 15.45 0.34 7.39
C TYR A 245 15.37 0.66 5.90
N TRP A 246 15.58 1.93 5.51
CA TRP A 246 15.41 2.37 4.14
C TRP A 246 16.37 1.69 3.16
N PRO A 247 17.69 1.64 3.39
CA PRO A 247 18.60 0.92 2.50
C PRO A 247 18.25 -0.57 2.39
N ALA A 248 17.96 -1.22 3.53
CA ALA A 248 17.61 -2.64 3.54
C ALA A 248 16.27 -2.91 2.81
N ALA A 249 15.24 -2.10 3.08
CA ALA A 249 13.93 -2.25 2.43
C ALA A 249 14.01 -1.96 0.93
N VAL A 250 14.77 -0.95 0.49
CA VAL A 250 14.99 -0.68 -0.94
C VAL A 250 15.64 -1.87 -1.64
N CYS A 251 16.63 -2.52 -1.03
CA CYS A 251 17.22 -3.75 -1.60
C CYS A 251 16.18 -4.83 -1.82
N ILE A 252 15.28 -5.07 -0.86
CA ILE A 252 14.25 -6.10 -0.98
C ILE A 252 13.17 -5.69 -2.00
N VAL A 253 12.71 -4.45 -1.94
CA VAL A 253 11.62 -3.92 -2.79
C VAL A 253 12.06 -3.82 -4.24
N ALA A 254 13.31 -3.44 -4.52
CA ALA A 254 13.89 -3.39 -5.85
C ALA A 254 14.42 -4.75 -6.35
N THR A 255 14.17 -5.84 -5.62
CA THR A 255 14.80 -7.17 -5.67
C THR A 255 16.29 -7.15 -5.25
N PRO A 256 16.76 -8.06 -4.39
CA PRO A 256 18.04 -7.86 -3.66
C PRO A 256 19.24 -7.49 -4.51
N VAL A 257 19.49 -8.20 -5.59
CA VAL A 257 20.66 -7.95 -6.45
C VAL A 257 20.54 -6.62 -7.19
N LEU A 258 19.39 -6.35 -7.81
CA LEU A 258 19.15 -5.04 -8.44
C LEU A 258 19.12 -3.92 -7.42
N GLY A 259 18.59 -4.16 -6.23
CA GLY A 259 18.56 -3.19 -5.14
C GLY A 259 19.96 -2.78 -4.69
N LEU A 260 20.89 -3.71 -4.54
CA LEU A 260 22.29 -3.40 -4.23
C LEU A 260 22.93 -2.55 -5.33
N PHE A 261 22.75 -2.91 -6.59
CA PHE A 261 23.25 -2.11 -7.71
C PHE A 261 22.55 -0.75 -7.82
N ALA A 262 21.26 -0.69 -7.51
CA ALA A 262 20.50 0.56 -7.48
C ALA A 262 21.02 1.52 -6.39
N LEU A 263 21.30 1.01 -5.19
CA LEU A 263 21.90 1.80 -4.11
C LEU A 263 23.30 2.29 -4.48
N TRP A 264 24.15 1.38 -4.95
CA TRP A 264 25.52 1.74 -5.37
C TRP A 264 25.51 2.75 -6.52
N GLY A 265 24.69 2.50 -7.57
CA GLY A 265 24.54 3.41 -8.70
C GLY A 265 24.02 4.79 -8.29
N SER A 266 23.02 4.85 -7.41
CA SER A 266 22.49 6.08 -6.87
C SER A 266 23.53 6.87 -6.08
N ALA A 267 24.25 6.21 -5.15
CA ALA A 267 25.30 6.83 -4.36
C ALA A 267 26.42 7.40 -5.26
N ARG A 268 26.86 6.63 -6.26
CA ARG A 268 27.86 7.07 -7.24
C ARG A 268 27.37 8.26 -8.06
N ALA A 269 26.12 8.20 -8.59
CA ALA A 269 25.55 9.27 -9.39
C ALA A 269 25.43 10.57 -8.60
N ALA A 270 25.01 10.50 -7.33
CA ALA A 270 24.95 11.66 -6.44
C ALA A 270 26.34 12.23 -6.15
N TRP A 271 27.31 11.36 -5.80
CA TRP A 271 28.67 11.77 -5.47
C TRP A 271 29.39 12.44 -6.64
N ARG A 272 29.24 11.88 -7.84
CA ARG A 272 29.90 12.36 -9.06
C ARG A 272 29.09 13.39 -9.84
N ARG A 273 27.87 13.72 -9.37
CA ARG A 273 26.92 14.58 -10.07
C ARG A 273 26.69 14.16 -11.55
N GLU A 274 26.56 12.84 -11.75
CA GLU A 274 26.29 12.28 -13.08
C GLU A 274 24.88 12.69 -13.54
N THR A 275 24.58 12.58 -14.86
CA THR A 275 23.27 12.88 -15.42
C THR A 275 22.13 12.26 -14.61
N GLY A 276 21.12 13.03 -14.26
CA GLY A 276 19.96 12.57 -13.48
C GLY A 276 20.25 12.41 -11.98
N TRP A 277 21.37 12.88 -11.44
CA TRP A 277 21.67 12.83 -10.00
C TRP A 277 20.57 13.44 -9.13
N GLU A 278 19.81 14.39 -9.68
CA GLU A 278 18.68 15.04 -9.01
C GLU A 278 17.55 14.03 -8.66
N LEU A 279 17.43 12.94 -9.43
CA LEU A 279 16.49 11.87 -9.14
C LEU A 279 16.84 11.16 -7.83
N VAL A 280 18.14 11.10 -7.49
CA VAL A 280 18.58 10.56 -6.20
C VAL A 280 18.09 11.44 -5.05
N ALA A 281 18.15 12.77 -5.20
CA ALA A 281 17.62 13.69 -4.20
C ALA A 281 16.10 13.51 -4.05
N ILE A 282 15.35 13.42 -5.16
CA ILE A 282 13.90 13.17 -5.14
C ILE A 282 13.57 11.83 -4.46
N ALA A 283 14.38 10.79 -4.69
CA ALA A 283 14.19 9.47 -4.10
C ALA A 283 14.45 9.46 -2.59
N TRP A 284 15.55 10.11 -2.16
CA TRP A 284 16.11 9.87 -0.84
C TRP A 284 15.88 10.99 0.18
N LEU A 285 15.51 12.21 -0.21
CA LEU A 285 15.20 13.26 0.77
C LEU A 285 13.93 12.95 1.60
N PRO A 286 12.82 12.48 1.00
CA PRO A 286 11.69 11.99 1.80
C PRO A 286 12.06 10.80 2.69
N ALA A 287 12.85 9.86 2.18
CA ALA A 287 13.36 8.73 2.94
C ALA A 287 14.23 9.18 4.13
N ALA A 288 15.10 10.18 3.94
CA ALA A 288 15.91 10.75 5.01
C ALA A 288 15.06 11.41 6.10
N TRP A 289 13.99 12.11 5.73
CA TRP A 289 13.03 12.67 6.69
C TRP A 289 12.38 11.59 7.55
N PHE A 290 11.86 10.53 6.93
CA PHE A 290 11.27 9.42 7.67
C PHE A 290 12.32 8.65 8.50
N THR A 291 13.55 8.52 8.00
CA THR A 291 14.67 7.95 8.78
C THR A 291 14.96 8.80 10.02
N PHE A 292 14.98 10.12 9.87
CA PHE A 292 15.16 11.03 11.00
C PHE A 292 14.05 10.85 12.05
N ARG A 293 12.79 10.79 11.62
CA ARG A 293 11.67 10.53 12.52
C ARG A 293 11.80 9.17 13.24
N ALA A 294 12.16 8.13 12.50
CA ALA A 294 12.26 6.78 13.05
C ALA A 294 13.47 6.57 13.97
N ALA A 295 14.65 7.12 13.62
CA ALA A 295 15.89 6.88 14.34
C ALA A 295 16.23 7.95 15.37
N ALA A 296 15.91 9.22 15.13
CA ALA A 296 16.20 10.32 16.04
C ALA A 296 15.03 10.64 16.98
N LEU A 297 13.84 10.86 16.41
CA LEU A 297 12.64 11.24 17.19
C LEU A 297 11.92 10.04 17.80
N LEU A 298 12.01 8.85 17.22
CA LEU A 298 11.33 7.61 17.66
C LEU A 298 9.79 7.77 17.67
N ASP A 299 9.25 8.61 16.79
CA ASP A 299 7.83 8.89 16.66
C ASP A 299 7.19 8.33 15.38
N PHE A 300 7.97 7.60 14.59
CA PHE A 300 7.55 7.03 13.31
C PHE A 300 7.97 5.57 13.18
N ARG A 301 7.00 4.69 12.87
CA ARG A 301 7.29 3.29 12.52
C ARG A 301 7.48 3.17 11.01
N PRO A 302 8.69 2.81 10.52
CA PRO A 302 8.93 2.59 9.10
C PRO A 302 8.09 1.42 8.55
N MET A 303 7.58 1.59 7.33
CA MET A 303 6.83 0.56 6.61
C MET A 303 7.34 0.46 5.17
N ALA A 304 7.36 -0.76 4.62
CA ALA A 304 7.90 -1.02 3.28
C ALA A 304 7.20 -0.19 2.18
N ARG A 305 5.90 0.08 2.31
CA ARG A 305 5.13 0.87 1.33
C ARG A 305 5.67 2.28 1.08
N PHE A 306 6.31 2.91 2.08
CA PHE A 306 6.92 4.24 1.91
C PHE A 306 8.25 4.19 1.14
N THR A 307 8.85 3.02 0.97
CA THR A 307 10.13 2.88 0.25
C THR A 307 9.97 2.74 -1.26
N LEU A 308 8.74 2.61 -1.76
CA LEU A 308 8.47 2.28 -3.16
C LEU A 308 9.03 3.32 -4.14
N VAL A 309 8.90 4.62 -3.83
CA VAL A 309 9.44 5.70 -4.67
C VAL A 309 10.97 5.68 -4.65
N ALA A 310 11.58 5.51 -3.47
CA ALA A 310 13.03 5.43 -3.35
C ALA A 310 13.59 4.22 -4.12
N ALA A 311 12.92 3.06 -4.04
CA ALA A 311 13.29 1.86 -4.79
C ALA A 311 13.15 2.08 -6.31
N ALA A 312 12.02 2.61 -6.77
CA ALA A 312 11.75 2.83 -8.19
C ALA A 312 12.76 3.80 -8.81
N LEU A 313 13.01 4.94 -8.18
CA LEU A 313 13.96 5.93 -8.72
C LEU A 313 15.42 5.48 -8.61
N SER A 314 15.77 4.70 -7.59
CA SER A 314 17.11 4.11 -7.48
C SER A 314 17.38 3.09 -8.59
N LEU A 315 16.38 2.33 -9.03
CA LEU A 315 16.49 1.37 -10.13
C LEU A 315 16.97 2.01 -11.44
N VAL A 316 16.75 3.31 -11.64
CA VAL A 316 17.26 4.06 -12.81
C VAL A 316 18.79 3.92 -12.95
N PHE A 317 19.51 3.77 -11.84
CA PHE A 317 20.97 3.72 -11.79
C PHE A 317 21.54 2.30 -11.68
N ALA A 318 20.69 1.28 -11.56
CA ALA A 318 21.15 -0.11 -11.33
C ALA A 318 22.00 -0.65 -12.48
N HIS A 319 21.59 -0.40 -13.74
CA HIS A 319 22.31 -0.87 -14.93
C HIS A 319 23.74 -0.30 -15.01
N ASP A 320 23.89 1.00 -14.73
CA ASP A 320 25.20 1.66 -14.82
C ASP A 320 26.19 1.09 -13.80
N ALA A 321 25.70 0.76 -12.59
CA ALA A 321 26.50 0.09 -11.58
C ALA A 321 26.89 -1.34 -12.01
N MET A 322 25.97 -2.11 -12.58
CA MET A 322 26.28 -3.44 -13.14
C MET A 322 27.27 -3.34 -14.32
N ALA A 323 27.20 -2.29 -15.14
CA ALA A 323 28.07 -2.09 -16.29
C ALA A 323 29.54 -1.80 -15.90
N LEU A 324 29.82 -1.45 -14.65
CA LEU A 324 31.20 -1.31 -14.14
C LEU A 324 31.89 -2.66 -13.99
N LEU A 325 31.14 -3.72 -13.85
CA LEU A 325 31.68 -5.08 -13.81
C LEU A 325 32.13 -5.54 -15.19
N ARG A 326 33.21 -6.29 -15.25
CA ARG A 326 33.81 -6.76 -16.49
C ARG A 326 33.69 -8.28 -16.65
N GLY A 327 33.68 -8.74 -17.90
CA GLY A 327 33.72 -10.13 -18.24
C GLY A 327 32.63 -10.99 -17.57
N PRO A 328 32.98 -12.13 -16.98
CA PRO A 328 32.01 -13.08 -16.43
C PRO A 328 31.24 -12.49 -15.22
N LEU A 329 31.83 -11.55 -14.46
CA LEU A 329 31.14 -10.93 -13.33
C LEU A 329 29.91 -10.11 -13.76
N ARG A 330 29.97 -9.43 -14.90
CA ARG A 330 28.80 -8.72 -15.45
C ARG A 330 27.69 -9.68 -15.84
N ALA A 331 28.04 -10.78 -16.51
CA ALA A 331 27.07 -11.82 -16.89
C ALA A 331 26.44 -12.49 -15.66
N LEU A 332 27.27 -12.83 -14.67
CA LEU A 332 26.80 -13.40 -13.40
C LEU A 332 25.87 -12.45 -12.64
N SER A 333 26.22 -11.16 -12.56
CA SER A 333 25.36 -10.17 -11.89
C SER A 333 24.02 -9.99 -12.60
N ALA A 334 23.99 -9.98 -13.92
CA ALA A 334 22.75 -9.92 -14.69
C ALA A 334 21.90 -11.18 -14.51
N ALA A 335 22.52 -12.38 -14.51
CA ALA A 335 21.83 -13.63 -14.24
C ALA A 335 21.27 -13.68 -12.81
N ALA A 336 22.05 -13.26 -11.82
CA ALA A 336 21.61 -13.17 -10.43
C ALA A 336 20.47 -12.16 -10.26
N ALA A 337 20.55 -11.00 -10.90
CA ALA A 337 19.48 -9.99 -10.92
C ALA A 337 18.18 -10.53 -11.52
N ALA A 338 18.28 -11.35 -12.58
CA ALA A 338 17.12 -11.99 -13.19
C ALA A 338 16.53 -13.13 -12.34
N ALA A 339 17.38 -13.89 -11.63
CA ALA A 339 16.97 -15.03 -10.82
C ALA A 339 16.40 -14.64 -9.44
N THR A 340 16.91 -13.55 -8.82
CA THR A 340 16.54 -13.13 -7.46
C THR A 340 15.04 -12.96 -7.24
N PRO A 341 14.24 -12.40 -8.18
CA PRO A 341 12.80 -12.30 -8.01
C PRO A 341 12.11 -13.66 -7.89
N LEU A 342 12.60 -14.69 -8.58
CA LEU A 342 12.08 -16.06 -8.48
C LEU A 342 12.39 -16.67 -7.11
N VAL A 343 13.59 -16.42 -6.59
CA VAL A 343 13.98 -16.85 -5.24
C VAL A 343 13.11 -16.16 -4.19
N LEU A 344 12.89 -14.85 -4.31
CA LEU A 344 12.00 -14.13 -3.41
C LEU A 344 10.56 -14.65 -3.49
N ALA A 345 10.05 -14.91 -4.69
CA ALA A 345 8.72 -15.46 -4.86
C ALA A 345 8.59 -16.82 -4.17
N ALA A 346 9.60 -17.71 -4.32
CA ALA A 346 9.62 -19.02 -3.65
C ALA A 346 9.69 -18.89 -2.12
N LEU A 347 10.52 -18.00 -1.58
CA LEU A 347 10.63 -17.73 -0.15
C LEU A 347 9.32 -17.16 0.42
N CYS A 348 8.69 -16.23 -0.28
CA CYS A 348 7.39 -15.67 0.12
C CYS A 348 6.27 -16.71 0.04
N TRP A 349 6.35 -17.63 -0.92
CA TRP A 349 5.34 -18.69 -1.10
C TRP A 349 5.37 -19.71 0.04
N ASN A 350 6.57 -20.19 0.40
CA ASN A 350 6.74 -21.27 1.36
C ASN A 350 6.64 -20.86 2.84
N ARG A 351 6.58 -19.58 3.18
CA ARG A 351 6.43 -19.04 4.54
C ARG A 351 7.41 -19.63 5.59
N THR A 352 8.56 -20.13 5.20
CA THR A 352 9.48 -20.81 6.11
C THR A 352 10.54 -19.90 6.73
N GLY A 353 10.60 -19.89 8.07
CA GLY A 353 11.72 -19.37 8.85
C GLY A 353 11.88 -17.84 8.92
N ALA A 354 13.05 -17.38 9.35
CA ALA A 354 13.41 -15.96 9.49
C ALA A 354 13.27 -15.16 8.19
N ALA A 355 13.48 -15.79 7.03
CA ALA A 355 13.25 -15.18 5.73
C ALA A 355 11.80 -14.76 5.53
N ALA A 356 10.82 -15.55 6.02
CA ALA A 356 9.42 -15.18 5.96
C ALA A 356 9.07 -14.00 6.88
N GLU A 357 9.77 -13.82 7.98
CA GLU A 357 9.58 -12.64 8.85
C GLU A 357 10.17 -11.37 8.22
N TRP A 358 11.31 -11.45 7.59
CA TRP A 358 11.89 -10.37 6.79
C TRP A 358 11.03 -10.05 5.57
N ALA A 359 10.40 -11.05 4.97
CA ALA A 359 9.46 -10.90 3.88
C ALA A 359 8.04 -10.54 4.34
N ARG A 360 7.75 -10.42 5.64
CA ARG A 360 6.43 -9.98 6.14
C ARG A 360 5.94 -8.65 5.56
N PRO A 361 6.79 -7.66 5.28
CA PRO A 361 6.41 -6.52 4.44
C PRO A 361 6.06 -6.92 2.99
N LEU A 362 6.46 -8.12 2.60
CA LEU A 362 6.29 -8.75 1.29
C LEU A 362 5.43 -10.02 1.42
N ALA A 363 4.49 -10.06 2.40
CA ALA A 363 3.62 -11.20 2.65
C ALA A 363 3.16 -11.84 1.34
N PRO A 364 2.93 -13.16 1.29
CA PRO A 364 2.57 -13.83 0.04
C PRO A 364 1.44 -13.07 -0.64
N ILE A 365 1.71 -12.63 -1.85
CA ILE A 365 0.84 -11.73 -2.59
C ILE A 365 -0.56 -12.34 -2.63
N GLY A 366 -1.54 -11.64 -2.06
CA GLY A 366 -2.92 -12.09 -1.99
C GLY A 366 -3.20 -13.24 -1.03
N SER A 367 -2.31 -13.57 -0.08
CA SER A 367 -2.61 -14.58 0.94
C SER A 367 -3.26 -13.96 2.18
N LEU A 368 -4.01 -14.78 2.90
CA LEU A 368 -4.58 -14.44 4.21
C LEU A 368 -3.83 -15.18 5.34
N PRO A 369 -3.92 -14.68 6.58
CA PRO A 369 -3.57 -15.46 7.73
C PRO A 369 -4.32 -16.81 7.72
N PRO A 370 -3.66 -17.91 8.17
CA PRO A 370 -4.29 -19.23 8.20
C PRO A 370 -5.61 -19.19 8.97
N GLY A 371 -6.64 -19.80 8.40
CA GLY A 371 -7.95 -19.90 9.00
C GLY A 371 -8.94 -18.77 8.67
N ILE A 372 -8.50 -17.64 8.12
CA ILE A 372 -9.41 -16.54 7.75
C ILE A 372 -10.20 -16.89 6.47
N ALA A 373 -9.52 -17.40 5.44
CA ALA A 373 -10.20 -17.82 4.21
C ALA A 373 -11.14 -18.99 4.44
N GLU A 374 -10.70 -19.97 5.23
CA GLU A 374 -11.47 -21.14 5.59
C GLU A 374 -12.74 -20.76 6.39
N ALA A 375 -12.63 -19.81 7.34
CA ALA A 375 -13.78 -19.28 8.06
C ALA A 375 -14.77 -18.57 7.12
N ALA A 376 -14.27 -17.77 6.18
CA ALA A 376 -15.09 -17.10 5.19
C ALA A 376 -15.85 -18.08 4.29
N HIS A 377 -15.17 -19.10 3.76
CA HIS A 377 -15.78 -20.14 2.94
C HIS A 377 -16.80 -20.97 3.72
N TRP A 378 -16.50 -21.30 4.98
CA TRP A 378 -17.45 -22.00 5.83
C TRP A 378 -18.74 -21.21 6.04
N LEU A 379 -18.63 -19.90 6.31
CA LEU A 379 -19.80 -19.02 6.46
C LEU A 379 -20.61 -18.98 5.16
N ALA A 380 -19.97 -18.85 4.02
CA ALA A 380 -20.65 -18.83 2.72
C ALA A 380 -21.43 -20.13 2.46
N ALA A 381 -20.89 -21.28 2.90
CA ALA A 381 -21.50 -22.59 2.67
C ALA A 381 -22.55 -22.97 3.72
N ASN A 382 -22.51 -22.44 4.95
CA ASN A 382 -23.28 -22.94 6.09
C ASN A 382 -24.27 -21.91 6.67
N THR A 383 -24.42 -20.74 6.07
CA THR A 383 -25.33 -19.69 6.57
C THR A 383 -26.41 -19.37 5.53
N ALA A 384 -27.67 -19.30 5.98
CA ALA A 384 -28.78 -18.94 5.09
C ALA A 384 -28.73 -17.44 4.69
N PRO A 385 -29.30 -17.06 3.54
CA PRO A 385 -29.28 -15.66 3.06
C PRO A 385 -29.89 -14.64 4.03
N SER A 386 -30.85 -15.06 4.86
CA SER A 386 -31.52 -14.20 5.86
C SER A 386 -30.78 -14.08 7.19
N GLU A 387 -29.75 -14.89 7.43
CA GLU A 387 -29.04 -14.91 8.71
C GLU A 387 -27.99 -13.80 8.78
N ALA A 388 -28.06 -12.96 9.80
CA ALA A 388 -27.07 -11.93 10.09
C ALA A 388 -25.87 -12.51 10.83
N ILE A 389 -24.70 -11.92 10.60
CA ILE A 389 -23.40 -12.35 11.12
C ILE A 389 -22.75 -11.21 11.88
N LEU A 390 -22.54 -11.37 13.18
CA LEU A 390 -21.74 -10.47 13.99
C LEU A 390 -20.26 -10.69 13.66
N LEU A 391 -19.58 -9.67 13.23
CA LEU A 391 -18.17 -9.74 12.85
C LEU A 391 -17.32 -8.88 13.78
N ASP A 392 -16.40 -9.53 14.48
CA ASP A 392 -15.42 -8.88 15.35
C ASP A 392 -14.49 -7.96 14.56
N GLY A 393 -14.00 -6.90 15.20
CA GLY A 393 -13.00 -6.01 14.61
C GLY A 393 -11.62 -6.64 14.55
N SER A 394 -10.75 -6.07 13.73
CA SER A 394 -9.36 -6.50 13.65
C SER A 394 -8.42 -5.31 13.43
N PRO A 395 -7.27 -5.24 14.13
CA PRO A 395 -6.31 -4.15 13.96
C PRO A 395 -5.66 -4.09 12.56
N TYR A 396 -5.84 -5.14 11.74
CA TYR A 396 -5.26 -5.25 10.39
C TYR A 396 -6.31 -5.45 9.30
N TYR A 397 -7.54 -4.99 9.54
CA TYR A 397 -8.66 -5.09 8.60
C TYR A 397 -8.98 -6.54 8.16
N LEU A 398 -8.67 -7.54 9.00
CA LEU A 398 -8.95 -8.95 8.72
C LEU A 398 -10.46 -9.23 8.67
N ASP A 399 -11.24 -8.47 9.41
CA ASP A 399 -12.69 -8.47 9.38
C ASP A 399 -13.24 -8.09 8.00
N ILE A 400 -12.75 -6.98 7.43
CA ILE A 400 -13.15 -6.54 6.07
C ILE A 400 -12.70 -7.58 5.04
N THR A 401 -11.47 -8.07 5.17
CA THR A 401 -10.90 -9.05 4.26
C THR A 401 -11.67 -10.39 4.31
N LEU A 402 -12.08 -10.83 5.52
CA LEU A 402 -12.92 -12.01 5.70
C LEU A 402 -14.28 -11.82 5.03
N ALA A 403 -14.91 -10.66 5.21
CA ALA A 403 -16.18 -10.34 4.58
C ALA A 403 -16.08 -10.35 3.04
N PHE A 404 -14.98 -9.84 2.46
CA PHE A 404 -14.75 -9.92 1.01
C PHE A 404 -14.53 -11.36 0.53
N ALA A 405 -13.76 -12.15 1.28
CA ALA A 405 -13.50 -13.54 0.96
C ALA A 405 -14.77 -14.41 1.02
N ALA A 406 -15.69 -14.12 1.94
CA ALA A 406 -16.96 -14.81 2.04
C ALA A 406 -17.92 -14.49 0.90
N SER A 407 -17.73 -13.35 0.21
CA SER A 407 -18.58 -12.87 -0.88
C SER A 407 -20.09 -12.83 -0.53
N LEU A 408 -20.39 -12.58 0.76
CA LEU A 408 -21.75 -12.46 1.26
C LEU A 408 -22.24 -11.01 1.13
N PRO A 409 -23.57 -10.78 0.95
CA PRO A 409 -24.14 -9.44 0.91
C PRO A 409 -23.79 -8.60 2.11
N GLU A 410 -23.53 -7.30 1.89
CA GLU A 410 -23.09 -6.36 2.94
C GLU A 410 -24.11 -6.24 4.09
N GLU A 411 -25.39 -6.37 3.78
CA GLU A 411 -26.51 -6.25 4.72
C GLU A 411 -26.48 -7.34 5.81
N ARG A 412 -25.80 -8.44 5.55
CA ARG A 412 -25.67 -9.55 6.50
C ARG A 412 -24.65 -9.30 7.60
N TRP A 413 -23.72 -8.37 7.40
CA TRP A 413 -22.63 -8.13 8.33
C TRP A 413 -22.99 -7.07 9.37
N ILE A 414 -22.87 -7.41 10.64
CA ILE A 414 -22.93 -6.50 11.79
C ILE A 414 -21.48 -6.36 12.29
N ARG A 415 -20.79 -5.28 11.90
CA ARG A 415 -19.35 -5.13 12.13
C ARG A 415 -19.05 -4.26 13.33
N VAL A 416 -18.33 -4.80 14.30
CA VAL A 416 -17.89 -4.07 15.50
C VAL A 416 -16.93 -2.92 15.17
N SER A 417 -16.15 -3.08 14.09
CA SER A 417 -15.22 -2.03 13.62
C SER A 417 -15.90 -0.79 13.06
N TRP A 418 -17.14 -0.90 12.58
CA TRP A 418 -17.92 0.20 12.00
C TRP A 418 -18.95 0.75 13.00
N LYS A 419 -18.51 1.56 13.95
CA LYS A 419 -19.33 2.08 15.04
C LYS A 419 -20.59 2.83 14.59
N GLU A 420 -20.52 3.52 13.45
CA GLU A 420 -21.61 4.33 12.91
C GLU A 420 -22.85 3.49 12.58
N ASP A 421 -22.67 2.32 11.95
CA ASP A 421 -23.77 1.46 11.51
C ASP A 421 -24.07 0.33 12.50
N PHE A 422 -23.18 0.10 13.46
CA PHE A 422 -23.22 -1.07 14.32
C PHE A 422 -24.51 -1.17 15.15
N GLU A 423 -24.86 -0.10 15.85
CA GLU A 423 -26.05 -0.08 16.72
C GLU A 423 -27.34 -0.18 15.91
N GLU A 424 -27.40 0.51 14.78
CA GLU A 424 -28.55 0.46 13.89
C GLU A 424 -28.76 -0.92 13.29
N ARG A 425 -27.70 -1.58 12.81
CA ARG A 425 -27.76 -2.93 12.25
C ARG A 425 -28.11 -3.97 13.31
N LEU A 426 -27.53 -3.84 14.52
CA LEU A 426 -27.84 -4.74 15.63
C LEU A 426 -29.28 -4.60 16.11
N ALA A 427 -29.85 -3.38 16.07
CA ALA A 427 -31.26 -3.16 16.38
C ALA A 427 -32.21 -3.76 15.35
N ARG A 428 -31.80 -3.83 14.09
CA ARG A 428 -32.62 -4.38 12.99
C ARG A 428 -32.52 -5.90 12.85
N HIS A 429 -31.39 -6.48 13.22
CA HIS A 429 -31.08 -7.90 12.96
C HIS A 429 -30.48 -8.57 14.20
N THR A 430 -31.08 -9.67 14.61
CA THR A 430 -30.48 -10.55 15.62
C THR A 430 -29.44 -11.47 14.92
N PRO A 431 -28.15 -11.41 15.28
CA PRO A 431 -27.15 -12.24 14.63
C PRO A 431 -27.34 -13.72 14.98
N ALA A 432 -27.46 -14.57 13.95
CA ALA A 432 -27.50 -16.02 14.08
C ALA A 432 -26.10 -16.62 14.23
N PHE A 433 -25.09 -15.94 13.71
CA PHE A 433 -23.68 -16.32 13.79
C PHE A 433 -22.85 -15.15 14.29
N ALA A 434 -21.67 -15.49 14.84
CA ALA A 434 -20.63 -14.53 15.16
C ALA A 434 -19.27 -15.07 14.72
N VAL A 435 -18.36 -14.18 14.34
CA VAL A 435 -16.97 -14.52 14.04
C VAL A 435 -16.07 -13.69 14.93
N LEU A 436 -15.34 -14.36 15.81
CA LEU A 436 -14.27 -13.75 16.59
C LEU A 436 -12.95 -13.97 15.87
N ILE A 437 -12.14 -12.92 15.80
CA ILE A 437 -10.85 -12.91 15.10
C ILE A 437 -9.74 -12.71 16.13
N VAL A 438 -8.57 -13.26 15.86
CA VAL A 438 -7.38 -13.09 16.70
C VAL A 438 -7.11 -11.60 16.99
N ARG A 439 -7.01 -11.26 18.29
CA ARG A 439 -6.84 -9.89 18.79
C ARG A 439 -8.02 -8.94 18.51
N GLY A 440 -9.20 -9.50 18.28
CA GLY A 440 -10.42 -8.69 18.13
C GLY A 440 -10.93 -8.16 19.48
N PRO A 441 -11.70 -7.04 19.46
CA PRO A 441 -12.21 -6.40 20.68
C PRO A 441 -13.31 -7.18 21.41
N LEU A 442 -13.98 -8.13 20.75
CA LEU A 442 -15.02 -8.94 21.42
C LEU A 442 -14.46 -9.97 22.38
N GLY A 443 -13.16 -10.22 22.37
CA GLY A 443 -12.49 -11.05 23.35
C GLY A 443 -11.72 -12.23 22.76
N ASP A 444 -11.48 -13.23 23.63
CA ASP A 444 -10.69 -14.40 23.25
C ASP A 444 -11.47 -15.32 22.30
N PHE A 445 -11.00 -15.41 21.07
CA PHE A 445 -11.60 -16.23 20.00
C PHE A 445 -11.44 -17.76 20.23
N THR A 446 -10.66 -18.17 21.24
CA THR A 446 -10.45 -19.61 21.54
C THR A 446 -11.50 -20.20 22.48
N ARG A 447 -12.39 -19.39 23.04
CA ARG A 447 -13.43 -19.82 23.98
C ARG A 447 -14.45 -20.76 23.33
N ASP A 448 -15.02 -21.68 24.12
CA ASP A 448 -16.13 -22.54 23.66
C ASP A 448 -17.43 -21.76 23.50
N ARG A 449 -17.61 -20.73 24.33
CA ARG A 449 -18.83 -19.90 24.40
C ARG A 449 -18.48 -18.49 24.75
N PHE A 450 -19.27 -17.55 24.25
CA PHE A 450 -19.24 -16.15 24.70
C PHE A 450 -20.64 -15.55 24.69
N ASP A 451 -20.87 -14.62 25.59
CA ASP A 451 -22.12 -13.85 25.68
C ASP A 451 -21.91 -12.45 25.14
N PHE A 452 -22.84 -11.99 24.30
CA PHE A 452 -22.81 -10.66 23.73
C PHE A 452 -24.22 -10.06 23.77
N ARG A 453 -24.42 -9.01 24.58
CA ARG A 453 -25.69 -8.29 24.73
C ARG A 453 -26.90 -9.20 24.94
N GLY A 454 -26.77 -10.19 25.79
CA GLY A 454 -27.84 -11.14 26.12
C GLY A 454 -28.00 -12.29 25.14
N LEU A 455 -27.28 -12.28 24.05
CA LEU A 455 -27.19 -13.40 23.11
C LEU A 455 -26.04 -14.31 23.52
N ARG A 456 -26.27 -15.61 23.50
CA ARG A 456 -25.24 -16.62 23.75
C ARG A 456 -24.80 -17.27 22.46
N PHE A 457 -23.48 -17.37 22.28
CA PHE A 457 -22.87 -17.99 21.12
C PHE A 457 -21.98 -19.16 21.52
N CYS A 458 -22.13 -20.27 20.81
CA CYS A 458 -21.36 -21.50 21.00
C CYS A 458 -20.46 -21.74 19.79
N ALA A 459 -19.20 -22.17 20.01
CA ALA A 459 -18.27 -22.42 18.92
C ALA A 459 -18.83 -23.53 18.00
N ALA A 460 -18.98 -23.15 16.72
CA ALA A 460 -19.42 -24.06 15.65
C ALA A 460 -18.21 -24.61 14.88
N GLN A 461 -17.21 -23.75 14.58
CA GLN A 461 -16.02 -24.15 13.86
C GLN A 461 -14.82 -23.29 14.29
N ARG A 462 -13.67 -23.93 14.51
CA ARG A 462 -12.43 -23.27 14.94
C ARG A 462 -11.37 -23.31 13.86
N TYR A 463 -10.66 -22.20 13.72
CA TYR A 463 -9.54 -22.03 12.83
C TYR A 463 -8.36 -21.39 13.57
N THR A 464 -7.20 -21.37 12.94
CA THR A 464 -5.96 -20.85 13.55
C THR A 464 -6.05 -19.37 13.97
N SER A 465 -6.78 -18.54 13.22
CA SER A 465 -6.87 -17.10 13.47
C SER A 465 -8.30 -16.58 13.65
N ALA A 466 -9.30 -17.46 13.61
CA ALA A 466 -10.70 -17.13 13.80
C ALA A 466 -11.50 -18.30 14.34
N THR A 467 -12.60 -18.01 15.03
CA THR A 467 -13.62 -19.01 15.40
C THR A 467 -14.98 -18.51 14.95
N VAL A 468 -15.71 -19.36 14.27
CA VAL A 468 -17.10 -19.15 13.92
C VAL A 468 -17.97 -19.71 15.03
N TYR A 469 -18.90 -18.91 15.50
CA TYR A 469 -19.87 -19.26 16.53
C TYR A 469 -21.26 -19.23 15.94
N ARG A 470 -22.13 -20.04 16.50
CA ARG A 470 -23.56 -20.04 16.23
C ARG A 470 -24.33 -19.66 17.49
N SER A 471 -25.40 -18.89 17.34
CA SER A 471 -26.33 -18.64 18.43
C SER A 471 -26.81 -19.99 19.05
N CYS A 472 -26.66 -20.15 20.34
CA CYS A 472 -27.08 -21.33 21.05
C CYS A 472 -28.26 -21.02 22.00
N PRO A 473 -29.15 -21.99 22.27
CA PRO A 473 -30.28 -21.77 23.16
C PRO A 473 -29.77 -21.31 24.54
N PRO A 474 -30.52 -20.48 25.25
CA PRO A 474 -30.22 -20.15 26.64
C PRO A 474 -30.11 -21.45 27.45
N SER A 475 -29.14 -21.50 28.36
CA SER A 475 -29.08 -22.63 29.27
C SER A 475 -30.45 -22.81 29.94
N PRO A 476 -30.97 -24.04 30.05
CA PRO A 476 -32.12 -24.21 30.93
C PRO A 476 -31.72 -23.62 32.28
N THR A 477 -32.46 -22.61 32.70
CA THR A 477 -32.32 -22.04 34.04
C THR A 477 -32.49 -23.21 35.00
N SER A 478 -31.41 -23.51 35.75
CA SER A 478 -31.52 -24.42 36.88
C SER A 478 -32.67 -23.92 37.74
N PRO A 479 -33.64 -24.78 38.09
CA PRO A 479 -34.76 -24.39 38.89
C PRO A 479 -34.31 -23.90 40.28
#